data_b7b1817f995614d643955e6de7c6ea1a
#
_entry.id   b7b1817f995614d643955e6de7c6ea1a
#
_cell.length_a   1.000
_cell.length_b   1.000
_cell.length_c   1.000
_cell.angle_alpha   90.00
_cell.angle_beta   90.00
_cell.angle_gamma   90.00
#
_symmetry.space_group_name_H-M   'P 1'
#
loop_
_entity.id
_entity.type
_entity.pdbx_description
1 polymer ?
#
loop_
_entity_poly.entity_id
_entity_poly.type
_entity_poly.pdbx_seq_one_letter_code
_entity_poly.pdbx_strand_id
1 'polypeptide(L)'
;MNQKIFIFSLLIIIASPLDNGLGLTPQMGWNTWNKYACKINETLIYSSIDAIVSSGLRDLGYNYINLDDCWQISRDENDTIVPDKNFPNGIKPLADYAHSKGLKFGLYSDGGNLTCMMRPGGFGYEEIDAKTYAEWGVDYLKYDNCFNGGVSSHIRYPRMTEALMKQDRPIFYSICQWGEEEIPTWGKEFGNSWRTTKDISDTWTSMINIIDINDKWYQYAGPGGWNDPDMLEVGNGGMSTIEYRTHFSLWAICKAPLLIGCDITKMTKDTFDILSNKEVIAINQDKLGEQAHKIKITNLTINDDIDSKLMESYLELVECNGNKEQKWYLKEDGSISNNDEDLCIEVKTGLKKGDQIFSLKCNNKKEQKWIYSKEEKDIKIKDEDKCLDLYDKYDIYNPIIGTSDCYEEDRLKWEYNEEEKTFISDGKCLSSAKQTEQTEVWAGNLSDKSKVVLLLNRASFRTVVDIKWSELGLNTTTAYVRDVWKHEYLGGYNNSYEVILSPHESALIKVFETDVEKEEDEENNTLILVVLLVILLCLLGFISFVVIFFMYKRNKYNEKVVPPNDDENFNSNLIRDTKGSAI
;
A
#
# COMPACT_ATOMS: atom_id res chain seq x y z
N MET A 1 -32.43 -12.95 -58.96
CA MET A 1 -31.31 -12.23 -58.36
C MET A 1 -31.36 -12.43 -56.85
N ASN A 2 -30.62 -13.40 -56.33
CA ASN A 2 -30.56 -13.69 -54.88
C ASN A 2 -29.42 -12.90 -54.27
N GLN A 3 -29.71 -11.85 -53.50
CA GLN A 3 -28.74 -11.16 -52.68
C GLN A 3 -28.47 -12.01 -51.42
N LYS A 4 -27.27 -12.58 -51.31
CA LYS A 4 -26.77 -13.16 -50.08
C LYS A 4 -26.31 -12.02 -49.16
N ILE A 5 -27.07 -11.81 -48.07
CA ILE A 5 -26.66 -10.92 -47.00
C ILE A 5 -25.56 -11.67 -46.19
N PHE A 6 -24.31 -11.19 -46.27
CA PHE A 6 -23.24 -11.60 -45.36
C PHE A 6 -23.40 -10.81 -44.04
N ILE A 7 -23.84 -11.50 -43.01
CA ILE A 7 -23.78 -10.95 -41.62
C ILE A 7 -22.34 -11.15 -41.15
N PHE A 8 -21.57 -10.10 -41.10
CA PHE A 8 -20.30 -10.05 -40.36
C PHE A 8 -20.65 -9.99 -38.87
N SER A 9 -20.54 -11.12 -38.17
CA SER A 9 -20.52 -11.13 -36.71
C SER A 9 -19.22 -10.51 -36.27
N LEU A 10 -19.29 -9.28 -35.79
CA LEU A 10 -18.20 -8.63 -35.06
C LEU A 10 -18.06 -9.40 -33.73
N LEU A 11 -17.10 -10.31 -33.63
CA LEU A 11 -16.67 -10.84 -32.34
C LEU A 11 -16.02 -9.67 -31.58
N ILE A 12 -16.77 -9.04 -30.70
CA ILE A 12 -16.17 -8.21 -29.65
C ILE A 12 -15.48 -9.20 -28.73
N ILE A 13 -14.16 -9.33 -28.86
CA ILE A 13 -13.33 -9.98 -27.84
C ILE A 13 -13.38 -9.01 -26.65
N ILE A 14 -14.24 -9.29 -25.69
CA ILE A 14 -14.18 -8.66 -24.38
C ILE A 14 -12.92 -9.27 -23.75
N ALA A 15 -11.85 -8.50 -23.69
CA ALA A 15 -10.67 -8.88 -22.92
C ALA A 15 -11.14 -9.21 -21.49
N SER A 16 -10.92 -10.43 -21.06
CA SER A 16 -11.26 -10.86 -19.71
C SER A 16 -10.09 -10.53 -18.80
N PRO A 17 -10.30 -9.94 -17.62
CA PRO A 17 -9.24 -9.78 -16.62
C PRO A 17 -8.54 -11.10 -16.35
N LEU A 18 -7.27 -11.05 -15.94
CA LEU A 18 -6.55 -12.23 -15.48
C LEU A 18 -7.31 -12.87 -14.30
N ASP A 19 -7.84 -14.07 -14.52
CA ASP A 19 -8.56 -14.83 -13.49
C ASP A 19 -7.72 -16.02 -13.02
N ASN A 20 -6.78 -15.75 -12.13
CA ASN A 20 -5.98 -16.77 -11.44
C ASN A 20 -6.42 -16.96 -9.97
N GLY A 21 -7.55 -16.37 -9.57
CA GLY A 21 -8.11 -16.43 -8.22
C GLY A 21 -7.35 -15.60 -7.18
N LEU A 22 -6.39 -14.76 -7.59
CA LEU A 22 -5.54 -13.96 -6.71
C LEU A 22 -5.89 -12.47 -6.79
N GLY A 23 -5.35 -11.68 -5.84
CA GLY A 23 -5.52 -10.24 -5.84
C GLY A 23 -6.96 -9.76 -5.58
N LEU A 24 -7.79 -10.50 -4.87
CA LEU A 24 -9.14 -10.08 -4.50
C LEU A 24 -9.14 -8.84 -3.59
N THR A 25 -8.07 -8.68 -2.83
CA THR A 25 -7.70 -7.45 -2.12
C THR A 25 -6.24 -7.12 -2.46
N PRO A 26 -5.77 -5.88 -2.25
CA PRO A 26 -4.37 -5.52 -2.48
C PRO A 26 -3.41 -6.41 -1.69
N GLN A 27 -2.29 -6.76 -2.29
CA GLN A 27 -1.26 -7.57 -1.64
C GLN A 27 -0.61 -6.82 -0.48
N MET A 28 -0.32 -7.56 0.60
CA MET A 28 0.38 -7.07 1.78
C MET A 28 1.58 -7.96 2.09
N GLY A 29 2.70 -7.35 2.43
CA GLY A 29 3.92 -8.10 2.72
C GLY A 29 5.13 -7.22 2.99
N TRP A 30 6.30 -7.77 2.73
CA TRP A 30 7.58 -7.11 2.86
C TRP A 30 8.44 -7.40 1.62
N ASN A 31 9.29 -6.44 1.23
CA ASN A 31 10.21 -6.58 0.11
C ASN A 31 11.59 -6.06 0.49
N THR A 32 12.65 -6.67 -0.04
CA THR A 32 14.03 -6.37 0.33
C THR A 32 14.57 -5.06 -0.23
N TRP A 33 14.00 -4.52 -1.33
CA TRP A 33 14.69 -3.55 -2.18
C TRP A 33 15.01 -2.22 -1.50
N ASN A 34 14.00 -1.50 -1.00
CA ASN A 34 14.19 -0.12 -0.54
C ASN A 34 15.20 0.00 0.62
N LYS A 35 15.32 -1.03 1.45
CA LYS A 35 16.29 -1.03 2.56
C LYS A 35 17.64 -1.62 2.22
N TYR A 36 17.65 -2.69 1.43
CA TYR A 36 18.85 -3.51 1.32
C TYR A 36 19.47 -3.50 -0.08
N ALA A 37 18.71 -3.13 -1.13
CA ALA A 37 19.13 -3.27 -2.52
C ALA A 37 19.79 -4.65 -2.73
N CYS A 38 20.99 -4.72 -3.30
CA CYS A 38 21.72 -5.99 -3.50
C CYS A 38 22.47 -6.51 -2.24
N LYS A 39 22.31 -5.89 -1.07
CA LYS A 39 22.92 -6.38 0.18
C LYS A 39 22.07 -7.42 0.88
N ILE A 40 21.74 -8.48 0.17
CA ILE A 40 20.83 -9.55 0.58
C ILE A 40 21.53 -10.89 0.69
N ASN A 41 21.04 -11.77 1.56
CA ASN A 41 21.48 -13.15 1.74
C ASN A 41 20.42 -14.00 2.44
N GLU A 42 20.61 -15.33 2.48
CA GLU A 42 19.69 -16.26 3.14
C GLU A 42 19.39 -15.89 4.60
N THR A 43 20.40 -15.50 5.37
CA THR A 43 20.22 -15.17 6.79
C THR A 43 19.29 -13.99 6.98
N LEU A 44 19.41 -12.96 6.15
CA LEU A 44 18.51 -11.81 6.15
C LEU A 44 17.06 -12.26 5.91
N ILE A 45 16.83 -13.14 4.93
CA ILE A 45 15.48 -13.59 4.58
C ILE A 45 14.87 -14.40 5.73
N TYR A 46 15.61 -15.37 6.32
CA TYR A 46 15.14 -16.12 7.50
C TYR A 46 14.81 -15.19 8.66
N SER A 47 15.69 -14.22 8.96
CA SER A 47 15.46 -13.26 10.04
C SER A 47 14.22 -12.38 9.80
N SER A 48 13.97 -12.00 8.56
CA SER A 48 12.81 -11.19 8.17
C SER A 48 11.51 -11.98 8.27
N ILE A 49 11.52 -13.27 7.85
CA ILE A 49 10.40 -14.20 8.05
C ILE A 49 10.05 -14.31 9.55
N ASP A 50 11.06 -14.53 10.39
CA ASP A 50 10.83 -14.65 11.85
C ASP A 50 10.34 -13.33 12.46
N ALA A 51 10.85 -12.18 11.98
CA ALA A 51 10.43 -10.87 12.46
C ALA A 51 8.97 -10.54 12.11
N ILE A 52 8.50 -10.82 10.90
CA ILE A 52 7.08 -10.63 10.52
C ILE A 52 6.15 -11.47 11.40
N VAL A 53 6.54 -12.70 11.70
CA VAL A 53 5.75 -13.59 12.56
C VAL A 53 5.77 -13.12 14.01
N SER A 54 6.96 -12.85 14.55
CA SER A 54 7.11 -12.48 15.97
C SER A 54 6.55 -11.11 16.33
N SER A 55 6.54 -10.17 15.37
CA SER A 55 5.90 -8.87 15.55
C SER A 55 4.36 -8.92 15.47
N GLY A 56 3.77 -10.00 14.96
CA GLY A 56 2.33 -10.12 14.71
C GLY A 56 1.86 -9.49 13.40
N LEU A 57 2.74 -8.93 12.56
CA LEU A 57 2.37 -8.35 11.27
C LEU A 57 1.75 -9.37 10.33
N ARG A 58 2.21 -10.64 10.35
CA ARG A 58 1.57 -11.74 9.62
C ARG A 58 0.07 -11.83 9.92
N ASP A 59 -0.30 -11.76 11.20
CA ASP A 59 -1.70 -11.92 11.64
C ASP A 59 -2.57 -10.69 11.30
N LEU A 60 -1.94 -9.59 10.88
CA LEU A 60 -2.58 -8.40 10.31
C LEU A 60 -2.72 -8.45 8.78
N GLY A 61 -2.20 -9.51 8.13
CA GLY A 61 -2.34 -9.71 6.69
C GLY A 61 -1.07 -9.49 5.87
N TYR A 62 0.06 -9.11 6.46
CA TYR A 62 1.35 -9.01 5.76
C TYR A 62 1.89 -10.41 5.45
N ASN A 63 1.38 -11.01 4.37
CA ASN A 63 1.56 -12.43 4.08
C ASN A 63 2.72 -12.74 3.15
N TYR A 64 3.16 -11.77 2.32
CA TYR A 64 4.22 -11.99 1.34
C TYR A 64 5.59 -11.60 1.88
N ILE A 65 6.58 -12.46 1.63
CA ILE A 65 8.01 -12.18 1.81
C ILE A 65 8.64 -12.17 0.43
N ASN A 66 8.95 -10.98 -0.08
CA ASN A 66 9.41 -10.80 -1.45
C ASN A 66 10.92 -10.51 -1.48
N LEU A 67 11.64 -11.39 -2.16
CA LEU A 67 13.06 -11.25 -2.47
C LEU A 67 13.18 -10.54 -3.81
N ASP A 68 13.67 -9.30 -3.79
CA ASP A 68 13.85 -8.44 -4.97
C ASP A 68 15.13 -8.75 -5.74
N ASP A 69 15.59 -7.90 -6.66
CA ASP A 69 16.73 -8.11 -7.55
C ASP A 69 18.01 -8.55 -6.81
N CYS A 70 18.98 -9.07 -7.55
CA CYS A 70 20.29 -9.57 -7.09
C CYS A 70 20.29 -10.95 -6.41
N TRP A 71 19.18 -11.69 -6.40
CA TRP A 71 19.18 -13.07 -5.90
C TRP A 71 19.76 -14.06 -6.93
N GLN A 72 19.68 -13.76 -8.22
CA GLN A 72 20.15 -14.56 -9.34
C GLN A 72 21.53 -14.08 -9.83
N ILE A 73 22.32 -15.01 -10.42
CA ILE A 73 23.66 -14.68 -10.94
C ILE A 73 23.88 -15.08 -12.41
N SER A 74 23.34 -16.22 -12.84
CA SER A 74 23.56 -16.79 -14.19
C SER A 74 22.41 -17.71 -14.57
N ARG A 75 22.54 -18.34 -15.75
CA ARG A 75 21.76 -19.51 -16.15
C ARG A 75 22.69 -20.70 -16.31
N ASP A 76 22.18 -21.91 -16.04
CA ASP A 76 22.92 -23.16 -16.23
C ASP A 76 22.87 -23.65 -17.69
N GLU A 77 23.37 -24.84 -17.95
CA GLU A 77 23.39 -25.48 -19.29
C GLU A 77 21.99 -25.81 -19.83
N ASN A 78 20.96 -25.80 -19.00
CA ASN A 78 19.56 -26.01 -19.36
C ASN A 78 18.77 -24.70 -19.36
N ASP A 79 19.45 -23.55 -19.37
CA ASP A 79 18.87 -22.21 -19.27
C ASP A 79 18.12 -21.93 -17.95
N THR A 80 18.24 -22.82 -16.95
CA THR A 80 17.62 -22.62 -15.64
C THR A 80 18.34 -21.53 -14.88
N ILE A 81 17.57 -20.64 -14.23
CA ILE A 81 18.12 -19.54 -13.45
C ILE A 81 18.88 -20.06 -12.21
N VAL A 82 20.07 -19.54 -11.97
CA VAL A 82 20.97 -19.94 -10.87
C VAL A 82 21.02 -18.85 -9.80
N PRO A 83 20.75 -19.18 -8.53
CA PRO A 83 20.90 -18.24 -7.41
C PRO A 83 22.33 -17.74 -7.21
N ASP A 84 22.48 -16.51 -6.70
CA ASP A 84 23.78 -15.95 -6.30
C ASP A 84 24.38 -16.75 -5.13
N LYS A 85 25.71 -16.69 -4.97
CA LYS A 85 26.45 -17.33 -3.87
C LYS A 85 25.96 -16.94 -2.46
N ASN A 86 25.24 -15.84 -2.31
CA ASN A 86 24.62 -15.42 -1.07
C ASN A 86 23.40 -16.29 -0.69
N PHE A 87 22.98 -17.16 -1.61
CA PHE A 87 21.87 -18.13 -1.46
C PHE A 87 22.40 -19.55 -1.72
N PRO A 88 23.36 -20.05 -0.93
CA PRO A 88 24.07 -21.31 -1.19
C PRO A 88 23.18 -22.55 -1.14
N ASN A 89 22.05 -22.48 -0.44
CA ASN A 89 21.06 -23.57 -0.37
C ASN A 89 19.95 -23.45 -1.44
N GLY A 90 20.03 -22.42 -2.30
CA GLY A 90 19.01 -22.13 -3.31
C GLY A 90 17.78 -21.42 -2.76
N ILE A 91 16.77 -21.25 -3.60
CA ILE A 91 15.58 -20.46 -3.29
C ILE A 91 14.48 -21.32 -2.63
N LYS A 92 14.32 -22.57 -3.08
CA LYS A 92 13.26 -23.45 -2.57
C LYS A 92 13.24 -23.59 -1.04
N PRO A 93 14.36 -23.76 -0.31
CA PRO A 93 14.35 -23.81 1.15
C PRO A 93 13.82 -22.55 1.84
N LEU A 94 14.01 -21.36 1.22
CA LEU A 94 13.46 -20.10 1.72
C LEU A 94 11.94 -20.07 1.56
N ALA A 95 11.42 -20.50 0.40
CA ALA A 95 10.00 -20.63 0.15
C ALA A 95 9.35 -21.64 1.12
N ASP A 96 9.96 -22.83 1.26
CA ASP A 96 9.47 -23.87 2.18
C ASP A 96 9.44 -23.33 3.64
N TYR A 97 10.44 -22.56 4.06
CA TYR A 97 10.48 -21.96 5.39
C TYR A 97 9.38 -20.92 5.58
N ALA A 98 9.18 -20.02 4.62
CA ALA A 98 8.08 -19.05 4.64
C ALA A 98 6.73 -19.74 4.77
N HIS A 99 6.49 -20.80 3.97
CA HIS A 99 5.28 -21.62 4.03
C HIS A 99 5.10 -22.31 5.39
N SER A 100 6.18 -22.82 5.98
CA SER A 100 6.13 -23.42 7.33
C SER A 100 5.68 -22.44 8.42
N LYS A 101 5.83 -21.13 8.17
CA LYS A 101 5.39 -20.05 9.05
C LYS A 101 4.02 -19.46 8.66
N GLY A 102 3.34 -20.04 7.66
CA GLY A 102 2.06 -19.55 7.15
C GLY A 102 2.18 -18.28 6.31
N LEU A 103 3.36 -18.01 5.75
CA LEU A 103 3.63 -16.90 4.84
C LEU A 103 3.73 -17.41 3.40
N LYS A 104 3.71 -16.51 2.45
CA LYS A 104 3.93 -16.72 1.02
C LYS A 104 5.29 -16.16 0.62
N PHE A 105 5.91 -16.76 -0.39
CA PHE A 105 7.23 -16.36 -0.84
C PHE A 105 7.20 -15.78 -2.25
N GLY A 106 7.83 -14.62 -2.45
CA GLY A 106 7.90 -13.94 -3.74
C GLY A 106 9.33 -13.78 -4.25
N LEU A 107 9.45 -13.72 -5.57
CA LEU A 107 10.68 -13.44 -6.29
C LEU A 107 10.54 -12.24 -7.22
N TYR A 108 11.67 -11.79 -7.70
CA TYR A 108 11.85 -10.76 -8.71
C TYR A 108 12.47 -11.34 -9.98
N SER A 109 12.01 -10.85 -11.12
CA SER A 109 12.69 -11.00 -12.41
C SER A 109 12.40 -9.78 -13.28
N ASP A 110 12.73 -9.82 -14.56
CA ASP A 110 12.62 -8.70 -15.47
C ASP A 110 12.13 -9.16 -16.86
N GLY A 111 11.27 -8.37 -17.47
CA GLY A 111 10.80 -8.59 -18.84
C GLY A 111 11.82 -8.26 -19.93
N GLY A 112 13.03 -7.86 -19.57
CA GLY A 112 14.14 -7.63 -20.47
C GLY A 112 15.15 -8.78 -20.50
N ASN A 113 16.25 -8.57 -21.25
CA ASN A 113 17.36 -9.52 -21.30
C ASN A 113 18.16 -9.57 -20.00
N LEU A 114 18.20 -8.46 -19.26
CA LEU A 114 18.84 -8.30 -17.96
C LEU A 114 17.91 -7.58 -17.01
N THR A 115 18.10 -7.83 -15.70
CA THR A 115 17.45 -7.05 -14.63
C THR A 115 18.08 -5.67 -14.51
N CYS A 116 17.47 -4.77 -13.73
CA CYS A 116 17.99 -3.43 -13.48
C CYS A 116 19.41 -3.43 -12.89
N MET A 117 19.77 -4.48 -12.14
CA MET A 117 21.12 -4.70 -11.63
C MET A 117 21.98 -5.62 -12.51
N MET A 118 21.65 -5.68 -13.81
CA MET A 118 22.40 -6.45 -14.83
C MET A 118 22.55 -7.94 -14.50
N ARG A 119 21.53 -8.51 -13.84
CA ARG A 119 21.42 -9.96 -13.62
C ARG A 119 20.62 -10.59 -14.78
N PRO A 120 20.61 -11.92 -14.96
CA PRO A 120 19.83 -12.55 -16.02
C PRO A 120 18.34 -12.19 -15.92
N GLY A 121 17.79 -11.59 -16.98
CA GLY A 121 16.35 -11.34 -17.13
C GLY A 121 15.60 -12.55 -17.67
N GLY A 122 14.26 -12.41 -17.76
CA GLY A 122 13.35 -13.48 -18.16
C GLY A 122 12.95 -13.47 -19.64
N PHE A 123 13.29 -12.42 -20.41
CA PHE A 123 12.86 -12.31 -21.79
C PHE A 123 13.43 -13.44 -22.66
N GLY A 124 12.54 -14.25 -23.23
CA GLY A 124 12.88 -15.46 -24.01
C GLY A 124 13.00 -16.72 -23.17
N TYR A 125 12.91 -16.63 -21.84
CA TYR A 125 13.00 -17.75 -20.89
C TYR A 125 11.73 -17.93 -20.05
N GLU A 126 10.64 -17.28 -20.42
CA GLU A 126 9.41 -17.18 -19.61
C GLU A 126 8.86 -18.54 -19.20
N GLU A 127 8.86 -19.52 -20.11
CA GLU A 127 8.35 -20.88 -19.86
C GLU A 127 9.22 -21.65 -18.84
N ILE A 128 10.56 -21.54 -18.97
CA ILE A 128 11.51 -22.20 -18.07
C ILE A 128 11.45 -21.56 -16.70
N ASP A 129 11.44 -20.23 -16.66
CA ASP A 129 11.40 -19.46 -15.43
C ASP A 129 10.10 -19.69 -14.65
N ALA A 130 8.94 -19.61 -15.31
CA ALA A 130 7.64 -19.87 -14.70
C ALA A 130 7.55 -21.27 -14.08
N LYS A 131 8.05 -22.28 -14.82
CA LYS A 131 8.11 -23.66 -14.32
C LYS A 131 9.02 -23.76 -13.10
N THR A 132 10.22 -23.19 -13.18
CA THR A 132 11.21 -23.20 -12.09
C THR A 132 10.65 -22.53 -10.84
N TYR A 133 10.02 -21.35 -10.97
CA TYR A 133 9.40 -20.64 -9.86
C TYR A 133 8.26 -21.45 -9.22
N ALA A 134 7.41 -22.09 -10.04
CA ALA A 134 6.35 -22.95 -9.52
C ALA A 134 6.91 -24.16 -8.76
N GLU A 135 7.96 -24.83 -9.27
CA GLU A 135 8.65 -25.96 -8.63
C GLU A 135 9.34 -25.54 -7.31
N TRP A 136 9.83 -24.31 -7.22
CA TRP A 136 10.40 -23.77 -5.99
C TRP A 136 9.34 -23.33 -4.96
N GLY A 137 8.06 -23.31 -5.34
CA GLY A 137 6.98 -22.91 -4.46
C GLY A 137 6.79 -21.40 -4.38
N VAL A 138 7.20 -20.65 -5.39
CA VAL A 138 6.99 -19.19 -5.45
C VAL A 138 5.50 -18.86 -5.56
N ASP A 139 5.04 -17.85 -4.81
CA ASP A 139 3.65 -17.38 -4.76
C ASP A 139 3.45 -16.00 -5.39
N TYR A 140 4.52 -15.27 -5.64
CA TYR A 140 4.50 -13.89 -6.13
C TYR A 140 5.70 -13.65 -7.05
N LEU A 141 5.49 -13.00 -8.17
CA LEU A 141 6.54 -12.58 -9.09
C LEU A 141 6.41 -11.08 -9.38
N LYS A 142 7.41 -10.28 -8.96
CA LYS A 142 7.63 -8.93 -9.47
C LYS A 142 8.42 -9.04 -10.77
N TYR A 143 7.93 -8.42 -11.85
CA TYR A 143 8.52 -8.52 -13.18
C TYR A 143 8.75 -7.14 -13.76
N ASP A 144 10.02 -6.75 -13.87
CA ASP A 144 10.47 -5.38 -14.13
C ASP A 144 10.62 -5.05 -15.63
N ASN A 145 11.12 -3.84 -15.95
CA ASN A 145 11.12 -3.24 -17.29
C ASN A 145 12.51 -2.86 -17.83
N CYS A 146 13.59 -3.23 -17.16
CA CYS A 146 14.94 -2.86 -17.54
C CYS A 146 15.40 -3.64 -18.79
N PHE A 147 16.41 -3.16 -19.47
CA PHE A 147 17.09 -3.79 -20.61
C PHE A 147 16.14 -4.46 -21.62
N ASN A 148 15.02 -3.83 -21.89
CA ASN A 148 13.93 -4.35 -22.70
C ASN A 148 14.21 -4.37 -24.23
N GLY A 149 15.34 -3.81 -24.67
CA GLY A 149 15.76 -3.80 -26.09
C GLY A 149 14.80 -3.05 -27.03
N GLY A 150 13.93 -2.20 -26.50
CA GLY A 150 12.90 -1.48 -27.26
C GLY A 150 11.70 -2.36 -27.64
N VAL A 151 11.56 -3.55 -27.04
CA VAL A 151 10.38 -4.40 -27.25
C VAL A 151 9.25 -3.92 -26.37
N SER A 152 8.08 -3.63 -26.96
CA SER A 152 6.89 -3.14 -26.25
C SER A 152 6.47 -4.04 -25.09
N SER A 153 6.00 -3.43 -24.02
CA SER A 153 5.43 -4.08 -22.86
C SER A 153 4.24 -4.98 -23.21
N HIS A 154 3.43 -4.59 -24.21
CA HIS A 154 2.33 -5.39 -24.73
C HIS A 154 2.75 -6.74 -25.34
N ILE A 155 4.03 -6.94 -25.59
CA ILE A 155 4.58 -8.22 -26.08
C ILE A 155 5.21 -9.00 -24.92
N ARG A 156 5.98 -8.33 -24.07
CA ARG A 156 6.82 -8.97 -23.05
C ARG A 156 6.01 -9.49 -21.85
N TYR A 157 5.12 -8.68 -21.27
CA TYR A 157 4.36 -9.07 -20.09
C TYR A 157 3.34 -10.20 -20.36
N PRO A 158 2.57 -10.18 -21.48
CA PRO A 158 1.67 -11.30 -21.79
C PRO A 158 2.36 -12.66 -21.90
N ARG A 159 3.61 -12.72 -22.38
CA ARG A 159 4.36 -13.98 -22.49
C ARG A 159 4.60 -14.61 -21.12
N MET A 160 4.98 -13.79 -20.11
CA MET A 160 5.13 -14.31 -18.75
C MET A 160 3.78 -14.70 -18.14
N THR A 161 2.71 -13.93 -18.40
CA THR A 161 1.35 -14.32 -17.99
C THR A 161 0.97 -15.69 -18.52
N GLU A 162 1.16 -15.93 -19.83
CA GLU A 162 0.86 -17.21 -20.47
C GLU A 162 1.69 -18.35 -19.87
N ALA A 163 2.96 -18.12 -19.56
CA ALA A 163 3.85 -19.10 -18.96
C ALA A 163 3.42 -19.44 -17.50
N LEU A 164 3.07 -18.43 -16.71
CA LEU A 164 2.59 -18.62 -15.34
C LEU A 164 1.24 -19.34 -15.29
N MET A 165 0.32 -19.04 -16.22
CA MET A 165 -1.00 -19.67 -16.28
C MET A 165 -0.95 -21.15 -16.69
N LYS A 166 0.16 -21.63 -17.25
CA LYS A 166 0.37 -23.05 -17.54
C LYS A 166 0.81 -23.87 -16.32
N GLN A 167 1.15 -23.22 -15.23
CA GLN A 167 1.60 -23.91 -14.02
C GLN A 167 0.42 -24.31 -13.16
N ASP A 168 0.52 -25.44 -12.45
CA ASP A 168 -0.51 -25.90 -11.51
C ASP A 168 -0.59 -25.03 -10.24
N ARG A 169 0.44 -24.19 -9.99
CA ARG A 169 0.52 -23.27 -8.86
C ARG A 169 0.17 -21.87 -9.33
N PRO A 170 -0.90 -21.25 -8.80
CA PRO A 170 -1.18 -19.85 -9.09
C PRO A 170 -0.12 -18.94 -8.44
N ILE A 171 0.47 -18.04 -9.24
CA ILE A 171 1.48 -17.08 -8.83
C ILE A 171 0.89 -15.66 -9.01
N PHE A 172 0.92 -14.85 -7.98
CA PHE A 172 0.54 -13.44 -8.06
C PHE A 172 1.53 -12.71 -8.97
N TYR A 173 1.05 -12.15 -10.06
CA TYR A 173 1.89 -11.48 -11.03
C TYR A 173 1.81 -9.96 -10.88
N SER A 174 2.92 -9.36 -10.45
CA SER A 174 3.08 -7.92 -10.25
C SER A 174 3.93 -7.32 -11.37
N ILE A 175 3.30 -6.53 -12.21
CA ILE A 175 3.93 -5.90 -13.38
C ILE A 175 4.61 -4.61 -12.94
N CYS A 176 5.95 -4.55 -13.04
CA CYS A 176 6.74 -3.37 -12.66
C CYS A 176 7.18 -2.59 -13.90
N GLN A 177 6.20 -1.99 -14.60
CA GLN A 177 6.42 -1.35 -15.91
C GLN A 177 6.59 0.20 -15.79
N TRP A 178 6.55 0.75 -14.58
CA TRP A 178 6.80 2.16 -14.24
C TRP A 178 5.78 3.18 -14.78
N GLY A 179 4.57 2.75 -15.12
CA GLY A 179 3.51 3.61 -15.65
C GLY A 179 3.64 3.95 -17.15
N GLU A 180 4.61 3.37 -17.84
CA GLU A 180 4.81 3.59 -19.28
C GLU A 180 3.70 2.89 -20.09
N GLU A 181 3.55 3.27 -21.37
CA GLU A 181 2.56 2.69 -22.29
C GLU A 181 1.12 2.59 -21.69
N GLU A 182 0.77 3.52 -20.77
CA GLU A 182 -0.54 3.55 -20.09
C GLU A 182 -0.96 2.20 -19.48
N ILE A 183 -0.02 1.52 -18.83
CA ILE A 183 -0.22 0.18 -18.24
C ILE A 183 -1.52 0.04 -17.44
N PRO A 184 -2.03 1.03 -16.67
CA PRO A 184 -3.27 0.87 -15.93
C PRO A 184 -4.49 0.55 -16.82
N THR A 185 -4.45 0.94 -18.09
CA THR A 185 -5.57 0.71 -19.02
C THR A 185 -5.69 -0.73 -19.53
N TRP A 186 -4.60 -1.52 -19.43
CA TRP A 186 -4.54 -2.89 -19.94
C TRP A 186 -3.92 -3.90 -18.96
N GLY A 187 -3.21 -3.45 -17.93
CA GLY A 187 -2.48 -4.32 -17.00
C GLY A 187 -3.32 -5.37 -16.31
N LYS A 188 -4.61 -5.08 -16.06
CA LYS A 188 -5.56 -6.03 -15.44
C LYS A 188 -5.82 -7.28 -16.28
N GLU A 189 -5.56 -7.23 -17.58
CA GLU A 189 -5.69 -8.40 -18.46
C GLU A 189 -4.56 -9.41 -18.25
N PHE A 190 -3.42 -8.95 -17.72
CA PHE A 190 -2.20 -9.75 -17.67
C PHE A 190 -1.61 -9.91 -16.27
N GLY A 191 -1.90 -9.03 -15.31
CA GLY A 191 -1.34 -9.06 -13.96
C GLY A 191 -2.34 -8.77 -12.85
N ASN A 192 -1.95 -9.10 -11.63
CA ASN A 192 -2.73 -8.83 -10.42
C ASN A 192 -2.41 -7.46 -9.81
N SER A 193 -1.31 -6.82 -10.20
CA SER A 193 -0.99 -5.42 -9.93
C SER A 193 -0.04 -4.88 -11.00
N TRP A 194 0.03 -3.55 -11.12
CA TRP A 194 0.91 -2.87 -12.07
C TRP A 194 1.39 -1.54 -11.50
N ARG A 195 2.71 -1.32 -11.58
CA ARG A 195 3.33 -0.04 -11.21
C ARG A 195 2.79 1.08 -12.09
N THR A 196 2.28 2.11 -11.45
CA THR A 196 1.73 3.31 -12.12
C THR A 196 2.74 4.44 -12.26
N THR A 197 3.91 4.29 -11.63
CA THR A 197 4.93 5.34 -11.46
C THR A 197 6.33 4.76 -11.53
N LYS A 198 7.33 5.63 -11.65
CA LYS A 198 8.74 5.32 -11.34
C LYS A 198 8.89 4.99 -9.85
N ASP A 199 10.12 4.67 -9.43
CA ASP A 199 10.40 4.22 -8.07
C ASP A 199 10.22 5.35 -7.04
N ILE A 200 9.72 4.97 -5.87
CA ILE A 200 9.58 5.86 -4.73
C ILE A 200 10.93 6.02 -4.00
N SER A 201 11.13 7.21 -3.46
CA SER A 201 12.22 7.50 -2.52
C SER A 201 11.65 7.92 -1.18
N ASP A 202 12.40 7.68 -0.10
CA ASP A 202 11.98 8.01 1.28
C ASP A 202 12.00 9.52 1.56
N THR A 203 11.16 10.25 0.82
CA THR A 203 10.97 11.71 0.96
C THR A 203 9.52 12.10 0.74
N TRP A 204 9.10 13.18 1.41
CA TRP A 204 7.77 13.75 1.23
C TRP A 204 7.45 14.04 -0.24
N THR A 205 8.36 14.70 -0.94
CA THR A 205 8.16 15.11 -2.33
C THR A 205 7.97 13.91 -3.26
N SER A 206 8.81 12.88 -3.14
CA SER A 206 8.66 11.66 -3.94
C SER A 206 7.32 11.00 -3.67
N MET A 207 6.97 10.81 -2.41
CA MET A 207 5.71 10.17 -1.99
C MET A 207 4.48 10.91 -2.54
N ILE A 208 4.46 12.24 -2.43
CA ILE A 208 3.33 13.06 -2.90
C ILE A 208 3.22 13.07 -4.43
N ASN A 209 4.33 13.14 -5.15
CA ASN A 209 4.31 13.10 -6.61
C ASN A 209 3.82 11.76 -7.13
N ILE A 210 4.26 10.67 -6.51
CA ILE A 210 3.85 9.31 -6.86
C ILE A 210 2.35 9.13 -6.66
N ILE A 211 1.80 9.58 -5.53
CA ILE A 211 0.36 9.42 -5.29
C ILE A 211 -0.48 10.31 -6.22
N ASP A 212 0.01 11.48 -6.62
CA ASP A 212 -0.65 12.35 -7.61
C ASP A 212 -0.72 11.70 -9.00
N ILE A 213 0.33 10.97 -9.39
CA ILE A 213 0.34 10.22 -10.65
C ILE A 213 -0.62 9.04 -10.56
N ASN A 214 -0.59 8.31 -9.43
CA ASN A 214 -1.45 7.15 -9.19
C ASN A 214 -2.95 7.52 -9.18
N ASP A 215 -3.28 8.72 -8.68
CA ASP A 215 -4.66 9.22 -8.61
C ASP A 215 -5.35 9.28 -9.98
N LYS A 216 -4.60 9.57 -11.04
CA LYS A 216 -5.13 9.62 -12.43
C LYS A 216 -5.74 8.29 -12.88
N TRP A 217 -5.36 7.19 -12.26
CA TRP A 217 -5.69 5.83 -12.66
C TRP A 217 -6.70 5.14 -11.74
N TYR A 218 -7.32 5.89 -10.80
CA TYR A 218 -8.17 5.32 -9.75
C TYR A 218 -9.26 4.36 -10.25
N GLN A 219 -9.82 4.62 -11.43
CA GLN A 219 -10.94 3.83 -12.00
C GLN A 219 -10.51 2.46 -12.58
N TYR A 220 -9.21 2.17 -12.68
CA TYR A 220 -8.74 0.91 -13.25
C TYR A 220 -8.47 -0.16 -12.18
N ALA A 221 -8.23 0.26 -10.93
CA ALA A 221 -8.05 -0.66 -9.81
C ALA A 221 -9.36 -1.31 -9.37
N GLY A 222 -9.26 -2.53 -8.86
CA GLY A 222 -10.38 -3.27 -8.30
C GLY A 222 -10.04 -4.74 -8.08
N PRO A 223 -10.93 -5.53 -7.48
CA PRO A 223 -10.67 -6.92 -7.19
C PRO A 223 -10.10 -7.68 -8.40
N GLY A 224 -8.99 -8.37 -8.16
CA GLY A 224 -8.22 -9.08 -9.18
C GLY A 224 -7.07 -8.29 -9.81
N GLY A 225 -7.04 -6.94 -9.68
CA GLY A 225 -5.97 -6.12 -10.25
C GLY A 225 -5.88 -4.72 -9.64
N TRP A 226 -4.67 -4.29 -9.24
CA TRP A 226 -4.43 -3.11 -8.43
C TRP A 226 -3.40 -2.16 -9.04
N ASN A 227 -3.70 -0.87 -8.97
CA ASN A 227 -2.71 0.17 -9.19
C ASN A 227 -1.65 0.10 -8.09
N ASP A 228 -0.38 0.16 -8.48
CA ASP A 228 0.76 0.05 -7.57
C ASP A 228 1.61 1.34 -7.64
N PRO A 229 1.49 2.23 -6.65
CA PRO A 229 2.32 3.44 -6.56
C PRO A 229 3.69 3.17 -5.94
N ASP A 230 4.14 1.91 -5.87
CA ASP A 230 5.33 1.42 -5.20
C ASP A 230 5.18 1.12 -3.70
N MET A 231 6.24 0.64 -3.10
CA MET A 231 6.30 0.15 -1.73
C MET A 231 6.15 1.24 -0.68
N LEU A 232 5.94 0.82 0.57
CA LEU A 232 5.92 1.71 1.72
C LEU A 232 7.34 2.06 2.16
N GLU A 233 7.62 3.36 2.29
CA GLU A 233 8.85 3.89 2.89
C GLU A 233 8.78 4.04 4.41
N VAL A 234 7.67 3.73 5.02
CA VAL A 234 7.43 3.85 6.47
C VAL A 234 8.52 3.16 7.26
N GLY A 235 9.30 3.93 8.03
CA GLY A 235 10.37 3.45 8.90
C GLY A 235 11.77 3.44 8.28
N ASN A 236 11.97 3.95 7.07
CA ASN A 236 13.29 4.08 6.45
C ASN A 236 14.10 5.29 6.98
N GLY A 237 13.43 6.33 7.51
CA GLY A 237 14.04 7.43 8.27
C GLY A 237 14.23 8.73 7.49
N GLY A 238 13.75 8.83 6.25
CA GLY A 238 13.82 10.04 5.42
C GLY A 238 12.64 10.99 5.59
N MET A 239 11.52 10.49 6.13
CA MET A 239 10.32 11.28 6.44
C MET A 239 10.05 11.32 7.95
N SER A 240 9.29 12.32 8.40
CA SER A 240 8.80 12.42 9.78
C SER A 240 7.70 11.39 10.07
N THR A 241 7.41 11.15 11.35
CA THR A 241 6.30 10.28 11.77
C THR A 241 4.94 10.77 11.23
N ILE A 242 4.75 12.09 11.11
CA ILE A 242 3.53 12.70 10.54
C ILE A 242 3.43 12.33 9.07
N GLU A 243 4.49 12.51 8.30
CA GLU A 243 4.54 12.19 6.86
C GLU A 243 4.39 10.69 6.62
N TYR A 244 5.01 9.83 7.42
CA TYR A 244 4.81 8.37 7.33
C TYR A 244 3.36 7.95 7.62
N ARG A 245 2.68 8.62 8.56
CA ARG A 245 1.27 8.37 8.83
C ARG A 245 0.40 8.80 7.65
N THR A 246 0.70 9.94 7.04
CA THR A 246 0.04 10.42 5.82
C THR A 246 0.30 9.48 4.65
N HIS A 247 1.54 9.04 4.44
CA HIS A 247 1.91 8.04 3.43
C HIS A 247 1.08 6.75 3.58
N PHE A 248 1.05 6.17 4.77
CA PHE A 248 0.28 4.94 5.02
C PHE A 248 -1.23 5.13 4.81
N SER A 249 -1.77 6.30 5.20
CA SER A 249 -3.17 6.65 4.98
C SER A 249 -3.51 6.74 3.48
N LEU A 250 -2.68 7.43 2.69
CA LEU A 250 -2.87 7.57 1.24
C LEU A 250 -2.80 6.21 0.53
N TRP A 251 -1.79 5.38 0.83
CA TRP A 251 -1.69 4.02 0.28
C TRP A 251 -2.92 3.18 0.63
N ALA A 252 -3.40 3.28 1.87
CA ALA A 252 -4.57 2.53 2.30
C ALA A 252 -5.84 2.93 1.54
N ILE A 253 -6.14 4.22 1.40
CA ILE A 253 -7.35 4.66 0.69
C ILE A 253 -7.27 4.44 -0.82
N CYS A 254 -6.06 4.52 -1.39
CA CYS A 254 -5.82 4.26 -2.80
C CYS A 254 -5.80 2.76 -3.15
N LYS A 255 -6.06 1.86 -2.19
CA LYS A 255 -5.99 0.41 -2.40
C LYS A 255 -4.65 -0.03 -2.97
N ALA A 256 -3.59 0.69 -2.62
CA ALA A 256 -2.23 0.35 -3.01
C ALA A 256 -1.73 -0.91 -2.31
N PRO A 257 -0.79 -1.65 -2.90
CA PRO A 257 -0.07 -2.70 -2.20
C PRO A 257 0.56 -2.18 -0.91
N LEU A 258 0.34 -2.87 0.21
CA LEU A 258 1.00 -2.57 1.48
C LEU A 258 2.26 -3.43 1.63
N LEU A 259 3.28 -3.14 0.82
CA LEU A 259 4.57 -3.82 0.85
C LEU A 259 5.57 -2.99 1.67
N ILE A 260 5.94 -3.50 2.84
CA ILE A 260 6.88 -2.83 3.77
C ILE A 260 8.29 -2.84 3.15
N GLY A 261 8.92 -1.66 3.05
CA GLY A 261 10.27 -1.48 2.50
C GLY A 261 11.36 -1.25 3.53
N CYS A 262 11.07 -1.26 4.84
CA CYS A 262 12.06 -0.99 5.90
C CYS A 262 12.68 -2.25 6.51
N ASP A 263 13.67 -2.07 7.42
CA ASP A 263 14.24 -3.14 8.25
C ASP A 263 13.25 -3.55 9.35
N ILE A 264 12.43 -4.56 9.06
CA ILE A 264 11.41 -5.07 10.01
C ILE A 264 11.98 -5.74 11.25
N THR A 265 13.28 -6.07 11.27
CA THR A 265 13.94 -6.65 12.45
C THR A 265 14.30 -5.59 13.50
N LYS A 266 14.19 -4.30 13.14
CA LYS A 266 14.59 -3.15 13.98
C LYS A 266 13.59 -1.99 13.93
N MET A 267 12.30 -2.29 13.73
CA MET A 267 11.27 -1.25 13.72
C MET A 267 11.23 -0.45 15.03
N THR A 268 11.07 0.86 14.91
CA THR A 268 10.71 1.70 16.05
C THR A 268 9.26 1.43 16.47
N LYS A 269 8.90 1.89 17.67
CA LYS A 269 7.50 1.82 18.12
C LYS A 269 6.58 2.58 17.16
N ASP A 270 6.95 3.77 16.74
CA ASP A 270 6.14 4.60 15.84
C ASP A 270 5.94 3.91 14.47
N THR A 271 7.00 3.32 13.91
CA THR A 271 6.92 2.52 12.67
C THR A 271 5.93 1.37 12.83
N PHE A 272 6.04 0.63 13.93
CA PHE A 272 5.14 -0.50 14.20
C PHE A 272 3.70 -0.03 14.41
N ASP A 273 3.46 1.03 15.18
CA ASP A 273 2.12 1.56 15.43
C ASP A 273 1.43 2.02 14.12
N ILE A 274 2.20 2.58 13.18
CA ILE A 274 1.68 2.94 11.85
C ILE A 274 1.30 1.69 11.06
N LEU A 275 2.23 0.76 10.88
CA LEU A 275 2.06 -0.43 10.04
C LEU A 275 1.04 -1.43 10.62
N SER A 276 0.75 -1.37 11.92
CA SER A 276 -0.17 -2.28 12.60
C SER A 276 -1.57 -1.71 12.88
N ASN A 277 -1.89 -0.51 12.38
CA ASN A 277 -3.22 0.06 12.57
C ASN A 277 -4.29 -0.74 11.81
N LYS A 278 -5.08 -1.50 12.55
CA LYS A 278 -6.08 -2.42 11.99
C LYS A 278 -7.18 -1.73 11.20
N GLU A 279 -7.60 -0.53 11.61
CA GLU A 279 -8.66 0.20 10.91
C GLU A 279 -8.17 0.76 9.57
N VAL A 280 -6.94 1.25 9.52
CA VAL A 280 -6.30 1.68 8.26
C VAL A 280 -6.11 0.50 7.33
N ILE A 281 -5.63 -0.64 7.84
CA ILE A 281 -5.51 -1.89 7.07
C ILE A 281 -6.87 -2.34 6.55
N ALA A 282 -7.92 -2.31 7.39
CA ALA A 282 -9.27 -2.69 6.98
C ALA A 282 -9.82 -1.82 5.84
N ILE A 283 -9.49 -0.53 5.81
CA ILE A 283 -9.81 0.35 4.69
C ILE A 283 -9.12 -0.13 3.41
N ASN A 284 -7.83 -0.44 3.46
CA ASN A 284 -7.09 -0.97 2.31
C ASN A 284 -7.67 -2.30 1.81
N GLN A 285 -8.01 -3.19 2.73
CA GLN A 285 -8.51 -4.54 2.47
C GLN A 285 -10.03 -4.63 2.30
N ASP A 286 -10.73 -3.50 2.22
CA ASP A 286 -12.18 -3.49 2.02
C ASP A 286 -12.57 -4.16 0.69
N LYS A 287 -13.51 -5.10 0.77
CA LYS A 287 -13.89 -5.99 -0.34
C LYS A 287 -14.57 -5.30 -1.52
N LEU A 288 -15.09 -4.06 -1.35
CA LEU A 288 -15.59 -3.28 -2.47
C LEU A 288 -14.48 -2.97 -3.47
N GLY A 289 -13.25 -2.76 -2.97
CA GLY A 289 -12.07 -2.56 -3.78
C GLY A 289 -12.05 -1.24 -4.55
N GLU A 290 -12.89 -0.28 -4.18
CA GLU A 290 -12.93 1.04 -4.81
C GLU A 290 -11.75 1.89 -4.32
N GLN A 291 -10.90 2.33 -5.25
CA GLN A 291 -9.81 3.24 -4.95
C GLN A 291 -10.38 4.64 -4.71
N ALA A 292 -10.08 5.24 -3.55
CA ALA A 292 -10.38 6.65 -3.29
C ALA A 292 -9.56 7.55 -4.22
N HIS A 293 -10.09 8.71 -4.53
CA HIS A 293 -9.46 9.68 -5.42
C HIS A 293 -9.63 11.10 -4.86
N LYS A 294 -8.87 12.02 -5.42
CA LYS A 294 -8.90 13.42 -5.03
C LYS A 294 -10.18 14.09 -5.53
N ILE A 295 -11.02 14.56 -4.61
CA ILE A 295 -12.31 15.19 -4.91
C ILE A 295 -12.31 16.71 -4.74
N LYS A 296 -11.36 17.25 -3.96
CA LYS A 296 -11.25 18.70 -3.69
C LYS A 296 -9.80 19.11 -3.54
N ILE A 297 -9.46 20.22 -4.18
CA ILE A 297 -8.17 20.92 -3.99
C ILE A 297 -8.51 22.37 -3.64
N THR A 298 -7.92 22.88 -2.56
CA THR A 298 -8.03 24.28 -2.17
C THR A 298 -6.63 24.90 -2.17
N ASN A 299 -6.36 25.75 -3.14
CA ASN A 299 -5.13 26.53 -3.17
C ASN A 299 -5.18 27.59 -2.07
N LEU A 300 -4.14 27.65 -1.26
CA LEU A 300 -4.01 28.61 -0.18
C LEU A 300 -3.24 29.85 -0.68
N THR A 301 -3.81 31.01 -0.47
CA THR A 301 -3.10 32.28 -0.68
C THR A 301 -2.40 32.65 0.61
N ILE A 302 -1.09 32.83 0.55
CA ILE A 302 -0.33 33.34 1.67
C ILE A 302 -0.67 34.83 1.79
N ASN A 303 -1.45 35.20 2.81
CA ASN A 303 -1.59 36.60 3.20
C ASN A 303 -0.34 36.99 3.97
N ASP A 304 0.08 38.26 3.85
CA ASP A 304 1.32 38.85 4.41
C ASP A 304 1.50 38.67 5.94
N ASP A 305 0.47 38.21 6.64
CA ASP A 305 0.48 37.93 8.09
C ASP A 305 0.99 36.53 8.47
N ILE A 306 1.17 35.61 7.52
CA ILE A 306 1.78 34.29 7.80
C ILE A 306 3.30 34.47 7.76
N ASP A 307 3.93 34.19 8.88
CA ASP A 307 5.37 34.35 9.11
C ASP A 307 6.17 33.73 7.93
N SER A 308 6.64 34.57 7.01
CA SER A 308 7.46 34.20 5.85
C SER A 308 8.74 33.43 6.20
N LYS A 309 8.98 33.21 7.51
CA LYS A 309 10.13 32.47 8.05
C LYS A 309 10.06 30.95 7.85
N LEU A 310 8.95 30.39 7.33
CA LEU A 310 8.73 28.96 7.23
C LEU A 310 8.55 28.45 5.79
N MET A 311 8.80 29.28 4.78
CA MET A 311 8.72 28.83 3.37
C MET A 311 9.94 28.01 3.01
N GLU A 312 9.77 26.71 2.93
CA GLU A 312 10.73 25.76 2.37
C GLU A 312 10.33 25.49 0.92
N SER A 313 11.21 25.81 -0.03
CA SER A 313 11.05 25.42 -1.43
C SER A 313 12.17 24.47 -1.80
N TYR A 314 11.87 23.34 -2.39
CA TYR A 314 12.91 22.47 -2.95
C TYR A 314 13.41 23.05 -4.28
N LEU A 315 14.56 22.55 -4.72
CA LEU A 315 15.15 22.95 -6.01
C LEU A 315 14.86 21.87 -7.07
N GLU A 316 14.59 22.30 -8.29
CA GLU A 316 14.30 21.43 -9.43
C GLU A 316 14.98 21.92 -10.70
N LEU A 317 15.14 21.05 -11.71
CA LEU A 317 15.54 21.40 -13.06
C LEU A 317 14.32 21.49 -13.98
N VAL A 318 14.03 22.66 -14.51
CA VAL A 318 12.88 22.89 -15.39
C VAL A 318 13.29 23.65 -16.65
N GLU A 319 12.41 23.68 -17.64
CA GLU A 319 12.62 24.51 -18.83
C GLU A 319 12.87 25.96 -18.45
N CYS A 320 13.87 26.57 -19.09
CA CYS A 320 14.22 27.96 -18.84
C CYS A 320 13.11 28.88 -19.35
N ASN A 321 12.49 29.62 -18.46
CA ASN A 321 11.36 30.52 -18.77
C ASN A 321 11.58 31.97 -18.35
N GLY A 322 12.74 32.27 -17.73
CA GLY A 322 13.12 33.62 -17.30
C GLY A 322 12.41 34.15 -16.06
N ASN A 323 11.59 33.29 -15.42
CA ASN A 323 10.87 33.63 -14.19
C ASN A 323 11.82 33.92 -13.02
N LYS A 324 11.32 34.63 -12.02
CA LYS A 324 12.10 35.04 -10.85
C LYS A 324 12.59 33.83 -10.00
N GLU A 325 11.88 32.72 -10.00
CA GLU A 325 12.23 31.47 -9.33
C GLU A 325 13.50 30.82 -9.91
N GLN A 326 13.91 31.23 -11.14
CA GLN A 326 15.13 30.77 -11.81
C GLN A 326 16.30 31.75 -11.71
N LYS A 327 16.16 32.87 -10.97
CA LYS A 327 17.19 33.91 -10.82
C LYS A 327 18.02 33.71 -9.57
N TRP A 328 19.30 33.43 -9.72
CA TRP A 328 20.23 33.11 -8.64
C TRP A 328 21.40 34.07 -8.63
N TYR A 329 21.76 34.53 -7.48
CA TYR A 329 22.83 35.52 -7.26
C TYR A 329 23.94 34.93 -6.38
N LEU A 330 25.14 34.88 -6.95
CA LEU A 330 26.36 34.51 -6.21
C LEU A 330 26.77 35.68 -5.32
N LYS A 331 26.77 35.50 -4.01
CA LYS A 331 27.15 36.52 -3.04
C LYS A 331 28.60 36.36 -2.58
N GLU A 332 29.25 37.46 -2.20
CA GLU A 332 30.64 37.48 -1.71
C GLU A 332 30.83 36.60 -0.46
N ASP A 333 29.82 36.42 0.34
CA ASP A 333 29.86 35.60 1.55
C ASP A 333 29.75 34.08 1.25
N GLY A 334 29.63 33.70 -0.03
CA GLY A 334 29.53 32.33 -0.51
C GLY A 334 28.09 31.79 -0.52
N SER A 335 27.08 32.58 -0.21
CA SER A 335 25.70 32.16 -0.37
C SER A 335 25.24 32.31 -1.83
N ILE A 336 24.37 31.40 -2.28
CA ILE A 336 23.66 31.50 -3.56
C ILE A 336 22.20 31.81 -3.23
N SER A 337 21.72 32.97 -3.62
CA SER A 337 20.38 33.42 -3.22
C SER A 337 19.48 33.76 -4.41
N ASN A 338 18.20 33.55 -4.20
CA ASN A 338 17.14 34.15 -4.99
C ASN A 338 16.82 35.53 -4.37
N ASN A 339 17.11 36.62 -5.10
CA ASN A 339 17.11 37.99 -4.52
C ASN A 339 15.71 38.55 -4.23
N ASP A 340 14.68 38.06 -4.89
CA ASP A 340 13.33 38.59 -4.71
C ASP A 340 12.66 38.12 -3.41
N GLU A 341 13.14 36.99 -2.85
CA GLU A 341 12.50 36.35 -1.69
C GLU A 341 13.46 36.20 -0.49
N ASP A 342 14.71 36.69 -0.56
CA ASP A 342 15.76 36.51 0.48
C ASP A 342 15.97 35.02 0.86
N LEU A 343 15.86 34.14 -0.12
CA LEU A 343 16.03 32.71 0.00
C LEU A 343 17.42 32.29 -0.48
N CYS A 344 18.08 31.42 0.28
CA CYS A 344 19.39 30.87 -0.03
C CYS A 344 19.30 29.36 -0.24
N ILE A 345 20.12 28.82 -1.12
CA ILE A 345 20.28 27.38 -1.29
C ILE A 345 20.89 26.79 -0.01
N GLU A 346 20.21 25.83 0.61
CA GLU A 346 20.62 25.17 1.88
C GLU A 346 20.49 23.65 1.81
N VAL A 347 21.44 22.95 2.39
CA VAL A 347 21.35 21.52 2.69
C VAL A 347 20.74 21.34 4.07
N LYS A 348 19.60 20.68 4.19
CA LYS A 348 18.83 20.60 5.43
C LYS A 348 19.35 19.56 6.42
N THR A 349 19.98 18.48 5.96
CA THR A 349 20.40 17.34 6.77
C THR A 349 21.88 16.99 6.52
N GLY A 350 22.54 16.52 7.50
CA GLY A 350 23.85 15.96 7.77
C GLY A 350 24.92 15.77 6.70
N LEU A 351 24.83 16.36 5.51
CA LEU A 351 25.84 16.33 4.44
C LEU A 351 26.17 14.90 3.94
N LYS A 352 25.15 14.07 3.79
CA LYS A 352 25.28 12.73 3.18
C LYS A 352 24.98 12.80 1.69
N LYS A 353 25.49 11.84 0.93
CA LYS A 353 25.08 11.63 -0.46
C LYS A 353 23.57 11.41 -0.51
N GLY A 354 22.89 12.13 -1.42
CA GLY A 354 21.44 12.07 -1.56
C GLY A 354 20.65 12.96 -0.60
N ASP A 355 21.30 13.86 0.15
CA ASP A 355 20.57 14.87 0.92
C ASP A 355 19.87 15.85 -0.02
N GLN A 356 18.60 16.12 0.26
CA GLN A 356 17.83 17.11 -0.51
C GLN A 356 18.32 18.53 -0.22
N ILE A 357 18.20 19.36 -1.24
CA ILE A 357 18.59 20.77 -1.19
C ILE A 357 17.33 21.62 -1.30
N PHE A 358 17.26 22.64 -0.48
CA PHE A 358 16.13 23.55 -0.37
C PHE A 358 16.55 25.00 -0.62
N SER A 359 15.58 25.81 -0.95
CA SER A 359 15.69 27.26 -0.90
C SER A 359 15.03 27.73 0.39
N LEU A 360 15.82 28.23 1.34
CA LEU A 360 15.39 28.64 2.67
C LEU A 360 15.81 30.07 2.96
N LYS A 361 15.19 30.72 3.93
CA LYS A 361 15.60 32.07 4.33
C LYS A 361 17.10 32.13 4.61
N CYS A 362 17.76 33.15 4.05
CA CYS A 362 19.18 33.36 4.25
C CYS A 362 19.50 33.61 5.72
N ASN A 363 20.35 32.77 6.32
CA ASN A 363 20.64 32.76 7.76
C ASN A 363 22.14 32.71 8.09
N ASN A 364 22.99 32.79 7.07
CA ASN A 364 24.44 32.77 7.15
C ASN A 364 25.06 31.49 7.78
N LYS A 365 24.33 30.38 7.85
CA LYS A 365 24.85 29.08 8.30
C LYS A 365 25.82 28.49 7.25
N LYS A 366 26.67 27.54 7.70
CA LYS A 366 27.60 26.84 6.81
C LYS A 366 26.90 26.01 5.73
N GLU A 367 25.70 25.51 6.02
CA GLU A 367 24.85 24.72 5.11
C GLU A 367 24.31 25.55 3.93
N GLN A 368 24.49 26.91 3.97
CA GLN A 368 24.15 27.84 2.90
C GLN A 368 25.37 28.38 2.15
N LYS A 369 26.59 27.85 2.39
CA LYS A 369 27.82 28.35 1.77
C LYS A 369 28.28 27.43 0.65
N TRP A 370 28.36 27.98 -0.53
CA TRP A 370 28.65 27.29 -1.78
C TRP A 370 29.80 27.92 -2.52
N ILE A 371 30.49 27.15 -3.34
CA ILE A 371 31.52 27.59 -4.26
C ILE A 371 31.12 27.12 -5.65
N TYR A 372 30.95 28.07 -6.57
CA TYR A 372 30.76 27.75 -7.97
C TYR A 372 32.12 27.78 -8.69
N SER A 373 32.47 26.67 -9.35
CA SER A 373 33.65 26.56 -10.21
C SER A 373 33.25 26.60 -11.69
N LYS A 374 33.67 27.63 -12.38
CA LYS A 374 33.43 27.76 -13.84
C LYS A 374 34.23 26.72 -14.63
N GLU A 375 35.41 26.34 -14.15
CA GLU A 375 36.30 25.38 -14.81
C GLU A 375 35.78 23.95 -14.66
N GLU A 376 35.41 23.54 -13.43
CA GLU A 376 34.88 22.22 -13.13
C GLU A 376 33.39 22.09 -13.46
N LYS A 377 32.72 23.24 -13.72
CA LYS A 377 31.28 23.33 -13.92
C LYS A 377 30.49 22.66 -12.78
N ASP A 378 30.88 22.95 -11.56
CA ASP A 378 30.19 22.42 -10.37
C ASP A 378 29.81 23.51 -9.37
N ILE A 379 28.85 23.17 -8.50
CA ILE A 379 28.44 23.97 -7.35
C ILE A 379 28.69 23.08 -6.13
N LYS A 380 29.73 23.41 -5.37
CA LYS A 380 30.24 22.62 -4.27
C LYS A 380 29.91 23.28 -2.92
N ILE A 381 29.55 22.50 -1.91
CA ILE A 381 29.43 23.00 -0.54
C ILE A 381 30.81 23.40 -0.03
N LYS A 382 30.92 24.59 0.55
CA LYS A 382 32.17 25.08 1.09
C LYS A 382 32.68 24.16 2.21
N ASP A 383 33.99 23.80 2.11
CA ASP A 383 34.70 22.94 3.07
C ASP A 383 34.20 21.47 3.12
N GLU A 384 33.35 21.04 2.17
CA GLU A 384 32.85 19.67 2.07
C GLU A 384 33.08 19.11 0.65
N ASP A 385 33.13 17.79 0.50
CA ASP A 385 33.30 17.15 -0.81
C ASP A 385 31.93 16.69 -1.37
N LYS A 386 30.98 17.61 -1.37
CA LYS A 386 29.61 17.43 -1.85
C LYS A 386 29.24 18.49 -2.86
N CYS A 387 28.68 18.07 -3.97
CA CYS A 387 28.26 18.90 -5.09
C CYS A 387 26.73 18.87 -5.27
N LEU A 388 26.21 19.98 -5.83
CA LEU A 388 24.83 20.09 -6.28
C LEU A 388 24.61 19.17 -7.49
N ASP A 389 23.67 18.24 -7.38
CA ASP A 389 23.40 17.24 -8.39
C ASP A 389 21.91 16.85 -8.40
N LEU A 390 21.49 15.94 -9.26
CA LEU A 390 20.17 15.32 -9.16
C LEU A 390 20.12 14.44 -7.91
N TYR A 391 18.99 14.53 -7.18
CA TYR A 391 18.72 13.66 -6.06
C TYR A 391 18.63 12.19 -6.50
N ASP A 392 17.90 11.95 -7.60
CA ASP A 392 17.85 10.68 -8.31
C ASP A 392 18.15 10.90 -9.80
N LYS A 393 19.29 10.40 -10.27
CA LYS A 393 19.74 10.54 -11.67
C LYS A 393 18.87 9.79 -12.66
N TYR A 394 18.07 8.85 -12.19
CA TYR A 394 17.19 8.03 -13.03
C TYR A 394 15.77 8.58 -13.10
N ASP A 395 15.40 9.53 -12.25
CA ASP A 395 14.10 10.21 -12.31
C ASP A 395 14.14 11.41 -13.28
N ILE A 396 13.96 11.13 -14.57
CA ILE A 396 13.90 12.16 -15.62
C ILE A 396 12.61 12.98 -15.60
N TYR A 397 11.58 12.55 -14.88
CA TYR A 397 10.28 13.22 -14.84
C TYR A 397 10.18 14.20 -13.66
N ASN A 398 11.02 14.06 -12.67
CA ASN A 398 10.99 14.89 -11.46
C ASN A 398 12.42 15.22 -11.00
N PRO A 399 13.13 16.06 -11.73
CA PRO A 399 14.54 16.34 -11.51
C PRO A 399 14.75 17.21 -10.25
N ILE A 400 14.51 16.60 -9.07
CA ILE A 400 14.76 17.23 -7.78
C ILE A 400 16.27 17.30 -7.55
N ILE A 401 16.71 18.42 -6.99
CA ILE A 401 18.13 18.65 -6.69
C ILE A 401 18.47 18.13 -5.31
N GLY A 402 19.57 17.42 -5.24
CA GLY A 402 20.19 16.89 -4.04
C GLY A 402 21.71 17.03 -4.05
N THR A 403 22.39 16.21 -3.25
CA THR A 403 23.84 16.18 -3.18
C THR A 403 24.41 14.88 -3.72
N SER A 404 25.55 14.97 -4.44
CA SER A 404 26.42 13.83 -4.78
C SER A 404 27.85 14.08 -4.30
N ASP A 405 28.67 13.03 -4.36
CA ASP A 405 30.11 13.20 -4.17
C ASP A 405 30.74 13.91 -5.37
N CYS A 406 31.55 14.94 -5.14
CA CYS A 406 32.09 15.77 -6.23
C CYS A 406 33.01 15.01 -7.21
N TYR A 407 33.50 13.83 -6.85
CA TYR A 407 34.33 12.97 -7.71
C TYR A 407 33.52 12.08 -8.68
N GLU A 408 32.20 12.08 -8.60
CA GLU A 408 31.36 11.31 -9.53
C GLU A 408 31.40 11.94 -10.92
N GLU A 409 31.75 11.12 -11.94
CA GLU A 409 31.95 11.62 -13.31
C GLU A 409 30.62 11.96 -14.01
N ASP A 410 29.54 11.30 -13.61
CA ASP A 410 28.20 11.43 -14.20
C ASP A 410 27.30 12.47 -13.51
N ARG A 411 27.86 13.30 -12.62
CA ARG A 411 27.14 14.39 -11.96
C ARG A 411 26.75 15.51 -12.93
N LEU A 412 25.75 16.31 -12.56
CA LEU A 412 25.34 17.49 -13.31
C LEU A 412 26.49 18.47 -13.49
N LYS A 413 26.56 19.07 -14.66
CA LYS A 413 27.50 20.13 -15.01
C LYS A 413 26.77 21.45 -15.11
N TRP A 414 27.11 22.39 -14.25
CA TRP A 414 26.41 23.65 -14.10
C TRP A 414 27.11 24.77 -14.87
N GLU A 415 26.36 25.50 -15.70
CA GLU A 415 26.78 26.73 -16.34
C GLU A 415 26.00 27.91 -15.76
N TYR A 416 26.73 28.94 -15.32
CA TYR A 416 26.10 30.15 -14.81
C TYR A 416 26.08 31.25 -15.89
N ASN A 417 24.87 31.68 -16.24
CA ASN A 417 24.67 32.82 -17.10
C ASN A 417 24.61 34.11 -16.26
N GLU A 418 25.65 34.93 -16.35
CA GLU A 418 25.79 36.18 -15.56
C GLU A 418 24.78 37.25 -15.93
N GLU A 419 24.31 37.31 -17.20
CA GLU A 419 23.33 38.31 -17.66
C GLU A 419 21.93 37.90 -17.14
N GLU A 420 21.55 36.68 -17.36
CA GLU A 420 20.25 36.14 -16.98
C GLU A 420 20.16 35.69 -15.50
N LYS A 421 21.30 35.64 -14.79
CA LYS A 421 21.38 35.13 -13.40
C LYS A 421 20.83 33.73 -13.24
N THR A 422 21.06 32.82 -14.19
CA THR A 422 20.55 31.48 -14.19
C THR A 422 21.65 30.44 -14.12
N PHE A 423 21.45 29.37 -13.32
CA PHE A 423 22.23 28.14 -13.41
C PHE A 423 21.56 27.19 -14.40
N ILE A 424 22.30 26.65 -15.32
CA ILE A 424 21.82 25.78 -16.41
C ILE A 424 22.60 24.47 -16.35
N SER A 425 21.89 23.35 -16.43
CA SER A 425 22.44 22.03 -16.65
C SER A 425 21.54 21.26 -17.63
N ASP A 426 22.14 20.57 -18.61
CA ASP A 426 21.44 19.81 -19.66
C ASP A 426 20.32 20.60 -20.36
N GLY A 427 20.56 21.92 -20.56
CA GLY A 427 19.61 22.83 -21.24
C GLY A 427 18.43 23.28 -20.37
N LYS A 428 18.37 22.86 -19.12
CA LYS A 428 17.35 23.23 -18.14
C LYS A 428 17.88 24.18 -17.08
N CYS A 429 17.02 25.00 -16.50
CA CYS A 429 17.36 25.97 -15.47
C CYS A 429 17.08 25.45 -14.07
N LEU A 430 18.00 25.73 -13.14
CA LEU A 430 17.76 25.58 -11.71
C LEU A 430 16.64 26.53 -11.28
N SER A 431 15.61 26.00 -10.65
CA SER A 431 14.45 26.76 -10.17
C SER A 431 14.14 26.43 -8.73
N SER A 432 13.71 27.43 -7.94
CA SER A 432 13.02 27.15 -6.70
C SER A 432 11.57 26.75 -7.03
N ALA A 433 11.23 25.51 -6.76
CA ALA A 433 9.85 25.07 -6.90
C ALA A 433 9.01 25.72 -5.81
N LYS A 434 7.99 26.47 -6.19
CA LYS A 434 6.95 26.82 -5.23
C LYS A 434 6.21 25.54 -4.87
N GLN A 435 6.33 25.09 -3.63
CA GLN A 435 5.33 24.17 -3.11
C GLN A 435 3.97 24.85 -3.33
N THR A 436 3.08 24.19 -4.03
CA THR A 436 1.70 24.60 -4.08
C THR A 436 1.14 24.46 -2.67
N GLU A 437 1.07 25.58 -1.95
CA GLU A 437 0.42 25.65 -0.65
C GLU A 437 -1.05 25.31 -0.88
N GLN A 438 -1.44 24.08 -0.57
CA GLN A 438 -2.79 23.60 -0.83
C GLN A 438 -3.25 22.62 0.23
N THR A 439 -4.57 22.50 0.35
CA THR A 439 -5.19 21.38 1.03
C THR A 439 -5.93 20.51 0.04
N GLU A 440 -6.05 19.24 0.38
CA GLU A 440 -6.72 18.24 -0.46
C GLU A 440 -7.72 17.43 0.35
N VAL A 441 -8.78 17.00 -0.32
CA VAL A 441 -9.70 16.00 0.22
C VAL A 441 -9.79 14.85 -0.77
N TRP A 442 -9.56 13.66 -0.25
CA TRP A 442 -9.68 12.40 -0.96
C TRP A 442 -10.86 11.62 -0.40
N ALA A 443 -11.62 10.93 -1.26
CA ALA A 443 -12.74 10.13 -0.80
C ALA A 443 -13.00 8.92 -1.68
N GLY A 444 -13.58 7.88 -1.06
CA GLY A 444 -14.02 6.66 -1.73
C GLY A 444 -15.12 5.97 -0.93
N ASN A 445 -15.80 5.01 -1.55
CA ASN A 445 -16.84 4.23 -0.89
C ASN A 445 -16.25 2.97 -0.23
N LEU A 446 -16.89 2.51 0.83
CA LEU A 446 -16.57 1.25 1.50
C LEU A 446 -17.77 0.28 1.40
N SER A 447 -17.48 -1.01 1.57
CA SER A 447 -18.48 -2.08 1.43
C SER A 447 -19.57 -2.04 2.50
N ASP A 448 -19.33 -1.38 3.63
CA ASP A 448 -20.30 -1.14 4.71
C ASP A 448 -21.19 0.09 4.47
N LYS A 449 -21.14 0.67 3.26
CA LYS A 449 -21.84 1.88 2.83
C LYS A 449 -21.33 3.18 3.45
N SER A 450 -20.33 3.14 4.32
CA SER A 450 -19.66 4.35 4.76
C SER A 450 -18.74 4.90 3.66
N LYS A 451 -18.31 6.14 3.84
CA LYS A 451 -17.26 6.72 3.02
C LYS A 451 -15.97 6.82 3.81
N VAL A 452 -14.85 6.52 3.17
CA VAL A 452 -13.54 6.90 3.68
C VAL A 452 -13.20 8.27 3.14
N VAL A 453 -12.69 9.14 4.00
CA VAL A 453 -12.29 10.51 3.66
C VAL A 453 -10.94 10.79 4.28
N LEU A 454 -10.02 11.32 3.49
CA LEU A 454 -8.74 11.82 3.97
C LEU A 454 -8.66 13.31 3.70
N LEU A 455 -8.50 14.09 4.75
CA LEU A 455 -8.23 15.52 4.69
C LEU A 455 -6.72 15.69 4.83
N LEU A 456 -6.09 16.38 3.88
CA LEU A 456 -4.64 16.50 3.79
C LEU A 456 -4.23 17.98 3.75
N ASN A 457 -3.30 18.36 4.61
CA ASN A 457 -2.59 19.61 4.52
C ASN A 457 -1.24 19.40 3.79
N ARG A 458 -1.13 19.87 2.56
CA ARG A 458 0.15 19.85 1.82
C ARG A 458 0.99 21.11 2.05
N ALA A 459 0.42 22.11 2.76
CA ALA A 459 1.10 23.36 3.01
C ALA A 459 2.22 23.19 4.06
N SER A 460 3.17 24.10 4.00
CA SER A 460 4.29 24.21 4.95
C SER A 460 3.88 24.82 6.30
N PHE A 461 2.61 25.18 6.45
CA PHE A 461 2.06 25.79 7.66
C PHE A 461 0.75 25.12 8.12
N ARG A 462 0.40 25.36 9.36
CA ARG A 462 -0.83 24.83 9.96
C ARG A 462 -2.06 25.52 9.38
N THR A 463 -3.04 24.73 8.92
CA THR A 463 -4.26 25.26 8.31
C THR A 463 -5.50 24.42 8.64
N VAL A 464 -6.67 24.96 8.33
CA VAL A 464 -7.95 24.25 8.41
C VAL A 464 -8.21 23.54 7.09
N VAL A 465 -8.62 22.28 7.18
CA VAL A 465 -9.12 21.51 6.04
C VAL A 465 -10.55 21.10 6.31
N ASP A 466 -11.45 21.34 5.36
CA ASP A 466 -12.88 21.07 5.50
C ASP A 466 -13.45 20.21 4.38
N ILE A 467 -14.57 19.53 4.68
CA ILE A 467 -15.38 18.80 3.72
C ILE A 467 -16.87 19.00 4.04
N LYS A 468 -17.66 19.36 3.05
CA LYS A 468 -19.11 19.41 3.15
C LYS A 468 -19.74 18.07 2.76
N TRP A 469 -20.81 17.68 3.42
CA TRP A 469 -21.49 16.43 3.12
C TRP A 469 -22.00 16.35 1.68
N SER A 470 -22.42 17.50 1.12
CA SER A 470 -22.81 17.60 -0.29
C SER A 470 -21.67 17.33 -1.28
N GLU A 471 -20.42 17.63 -0.90
CA GLU A 471 -19.23 17.34 -1.72
C GLU A 471 -18.91 15.83 -1.74
N LEU A 472 -19.34 15.09 -0.71
CA LEU A 472 -19.29 13.63 -0.66
C LEU A 472 -20.51 12.95 -1.33
N GLY A 473 -21.46 13.72 -1.86
CA GLY A 473 -22.71 13.19 -2.44
C GLY A 473 -23.67 12.64 -1.40
N LEU A 474 -23.55 13.03 -0.12
CA LEU A 474 -24.47 12.63 0.94
C LEU A 474 -25.71 13.54 0.92
N ASN A 475 -26.89 12.94 1.08
CA ASN A 475 -28.18 13.63 1.08
C ASN A 475 -28.71 13.92 2.50
N THR A 476 -27.81 13.98 3.48
CA THR A 476 -28.14 14.26 4.90
C THR A 476 -27.60 15.59 5.33
N THR A 477 -28.26 16.23 6.29
CA THR A 477 -27.75 17.42 6.99
C THR A 477 -26.80 17.05 8.12
N THR A 478 -26.92 15.85 8.67
CA THR A 478 -26.05 15.36 9.75
C THR A 478 -25.40 14.07 9.30
N ALA A 479 -24.07 14.01 9.33
CA ALA A 479 -23.32 12.78 9.16
C ALA A 479 -22.45 12.52 10.39
N TYR A 480 -22.12 11.26 10.60
CA TYR A 480 -21.42 10.78 11.78
C TYR A 480 -19.98 10.41 11.41
N VAL A 481 -19.05 10.76 12.26
CA VAL A 481 -17.62 10.71 11.96
C VAL A 481 -16.89 9.80 12.95
N ARG A 482 -16.01 8.92 12.43
CA ARG A 482 -15.03 8.16 13.20
C ARG A 482 -13.62 8.53 12.78
N ASP A 483 -12.77 8.90 13.74
CA ASP A 483 -11.33 9.09 13.52
C ASP A 483 -10.63 7.72 13.53
N VAL A 484 -10.07 7.35 12.38
CA VAL A 484 -9.48 6.03 12.15
C VAL A 484 -8.15 5.85 12.89
N TRP A 485 -7.39 6.94 13.06
CA TRP A 485 -6.12 6.89 13.77
C TRP A 485 -6.26 6.90 15.28
N LYS A 486 -7.26 7.61 15.79
CA LYS A 486 -7.54 7.64 17.23
C LYS A 486 -8.42 6.48 17.69
N HIS A 487 -9.00 5.72 16.74
CA HIS A 487 -10.00 4.68 17.03
C HIS A 487 -11.22 5.23 17.77
N GLU A 488 -11.59 6.47 17.48
CA GLU A 488 -12.58 7.24 18.24
C GLU A 488 -13.76 7.63 17.36
N TYR A 489 -14.97 7.41 17.89
CA TYR A 489 -16.19 7.93 17.32
C TYR A 489 -16.41 9.36 17.78
N LEU A 490 -16.46 10.30 16.84
CA LEU A 490 -16.53 11.73 17.14
C LEU A 490 -17.96 12.26 17.22
N GLY A 491 -18.98 11.43 16.87
CA GLY A 491 -20.38 11.80 16.86
C GLY A 491 -20.84 12.47 15.58
N GLY A 492 -22.01 13.13 15.64
CA GLY A 492 -22.66 13.75 14.48
C GLY A 492 -22.24 15.19 14.24
N TYR A 493 -22.00 15.53 12.97
CA TYR A 493 -21.66 16.87 12.51
C TYR A 493 -22.67 17.36 11.48
N ASN A 494 -23.08 18.64 11.60
CA ASN A 494 -24.07 19.25 10.71
C ASN A 494 -23.39 19.90 9.50
N ASN A 495 -23.82 19.53 8.29
CA ASN A 495 -23.43 20.06 6.99
C ASN A 495 -21.97 19.81 6.56
N SER A 496 -21.00 19.78 7.49
CA SER A 496 -19.58 19.67 7.19
C SER A 496 -18.79 19.15 8.39
N TYR A 497 -17.56 18.72 8.11
CA TYR A 497 -16.52 18.45 9.09
C TYR A 497 -15.29 19.29 8.75
N GLU A 498 -14.65 19.84 9.77
CA GLU A 498 -13.39 20.59 9.63
C GLU A 498 -12.39 20.16 10.69
N VAL A 499 -11.12 20.22 10.33
CA VAL A 499 -10.00 19.87 11.23
C VAL A 499 -8.81 20.78 10.96
N ILE A 500 -8.06 21.10 12.02
CA ILE A 500 -6.81 21.86 11.93
C ILE A 500 -5.67 20.86 11.82
N LEU A 501 -4.90 20.94 10.73
CA LEU A 501 -3.78 20.05 10.43
C LEU A 501 -2.46 20.82 10.43
N SER A 502 -1.43 20.21 10.99
CA SER A 502 -0.03 20.66 10.90
C SER A 502 0.50 20.48 9.47
N PRO A 503 1.67 21.04 9.13
CA PRO A 503 2.32 20.76 7.85
C PRO A 503 2.40 19.26 7.56
N HIS A 504 2.03 18.85 6.35
CA HIS A 504 2.07 17.47 5.83
C HIS A 504 1.18 16.46 6.62
N GLU A 505 0.40 16.93 7.58
CA GLU A 505 -0.49 16.09 8.36
C GLU A 505 -1.77 15.77 7.59
N SER A 506 -2.31 14.58 7.83
CA SER A 506 -3.62 14.16 7.34
C SER A 506 -4.52 13.67 8.46
N ALA A 507 -5.83 13.86 8.28
CA ALA A 507 -6.88 13.22 9.08
C ALA A 507 -7.60 12.20 8.23
N LEU A 508 -7.56 10.93 8.64
CA LEU A 508 -8.27 9.83 8.01
C LEU A 508 -9.52 9.53 8.82
N ILE A 509 -10.68 9.70 8.20
CA ILE A 509 -11.97 9.49 8.85
C ILE A 509 -12.88 8.56 8.04
N LYS A 510 -13.79 7.88 8.74
CA LYS A 510 -14.97 7.24 8.15
C LYS A 510 -16.18 8.13 8.41
N VAL A 511 -17.04 8.24 7.39
CA VAL A 511 -18.26 9.07 7.44
C VAL A 511 -19.47 8.19 7.16
N PHE A 512 -20.47 8.28 8.04
CA PHE A 512 -21.71 7.49 8.01
C PHE A 512 -22.92 8.42 7.90
N GLU A 513 -23.94 8.03 7.16
CA GLU A 513 -25.21 8.78 7.09
C GLU A 513 -26.10 8.55 8.32
N THR A 514 -25.90 7.44 9.03
CA THR A 514 -26.65 7.05 10.23
C THR A 514 -25.73 6.95 11.44
N ASP A 515 -26.31 7.01 12.64
CA ASP A 515 -25.59 6.89 13.91
C ASP A 515 -25.27 5.42 14.21
N VAL A 516 -24.07 4.99 13.82
CA VAL A 516 -23.65 3.58 13.93
C VAL A 516 -23.56 3.09 15.39
N GLU A 517 -23.27 3.96 16.38
CA GLU A 517 -23.28 3.57 17.79
C GLU A 517 -24.70 3.21 18.26
N LYS A 518 -25.70 3.95 17.79
CA LYS A 518 -27.10 3.62 18.10
C LYS A 518 -27.56 2.36 17.41
N GLU A 519 -27.15 2.13 16.15
CA GLU A 519 -27.49 0.92 15.41
C GLU A 519 -26.87 -0.32 16.08
N GLU A 520 -25.60 -0.28 16.50
CA GLU A 520 -24.96 -1.38 17.22
C GLU A 520 -25.61 -1.63 18.59
N ASP A 521 -26.01 -0.59 19.31
CA ASP A 521 -26.74 -0.73 20.58
C ASP A 521 -28.14 -1.34 20.37
N GLU A 522 -28.86 -0.96 19.32
CA GLU A 522 -30.15 -1.52 18.98
C GLU A 522 -30.03 -3.00 18.53
N GLU A 523 -29.04 -3.35 17.72
CA GLU A 523 -28.77 -4.74 17.34
C GLU A 523 -28.38 -5.60 18.53
N ASN A 524 -27.50 -5.12 19.40
CA ASN A 524 -27.09 -5.82 20.62
C ASN A 524 -28.26 -6.03 21.57
N ASN A 525 -29.09 -5.00 21.80
CA ASN A 525 -30.30 -5.10 22.60
C ASN A 525 -31.32 -6.09 22.01
N THR A 526 -31.46 -6.10 20.69
CA THR A 526 -32.33 -7.06 19.99
C THR A 526 -31.81 -8.49 20.13
N LEU A 527 -30.48 -8.70 19.99
CA LEU A 527 -29.85 -10.00 20.18
C LEU A 527 -30.01 -10.51 21.61
N ILE A 528 -29.81 -9.64 22.62
CA ILE A 528 -30.02 -9.95 24.03
C ILE A 528 -31.48 -10.36 24.27
N LEU A 529 -32.45 -9.62 23.71
CA LEU A 529 -33.88 -9.94 23.81
C LEU A 529 -34.22 -11.32 23.19
N VAL A 530 -33.64 -11.63 22.01
CA VAL A 530 -33.82 -12.93 21.35
C VAL A 530 -33.23 -14.06 22.18
N VAL A 531 -32.04 -13.88 22.74
CA VAL A 531 -31.39 -14.88 23.62
C VAL A 531 -32.22 -15.10 24.87
N LEU A 532 -32.72 -14.04 25.53
CA LEU A 532 -33.59 -14.14 26.69
C LEU A 532 -34.91 -14.88 26.36
N LEU A 533 -35.50 -14.62 25.20
CA LEU A 533 -36.72 -15.29 24.72
C LEU A 533 -36.46 -16.80 24.52
N VAL A 534 -35.34 -17.17 23.92
CA VAL A 534 -34.96 -18.59 23.73
C VAL A 534 -34.77 -19.30 25.08
N ILE A 535 -34.09 -18.64 26.03
CA ILE A 535 -33.91 -19.20 27.40
C ILE A 535 -35.28 -19.41 28.07
N LEU A 536 -36.19 -18.43 27.97
CA LEU A 536 -37.54 -18.50 28.51
C LEU A 536 -38.33 -19.67 27.92
N LEU A 537 -38.29 -19.85 26.60
CA LEU A 537 -38.96 -20.96 25.90
C LEU A 537 -38.38 -22.34 26.35
N CYS A 538 -37.08 -22.44 26.52
CA CYS A 538 -36.42 -23.62 27.04
C CYS A 538 -36.87 -23.96 28.48
N LEU A 539 -36.97 -22.94 29.35
CA LEU A 539 -37.42 -23.08 30.72
C LEU A 539 -38.90 -23.55 30.78
N LEU A 540 -39.79 -22.93 29.94
CA LEU A 540 -41.19 -23.34 29.81
C LEU A 540 -41.32 -24.76 29.29
N GLY A 541 -40.52 -25.15 28.30
CA GLY A 541 -40.43 -26.54 27.82
C GLY A 541 -39.98 -27.51 28.89
N PHE A 542 -38.96 -27.14 29.69
CA PHE A 542 -38.51 -27.97 30.82
C PHE A 542 -39.58 -28.10 31.90
N ILE A 543 -40.26 -27.01 32.28
CA ILE A 543 -41.37 -27.04 33.24
C ILE A 543 -42.49 -27.95 32.73
N SER A 544 -42.87 -27.79 31.45
CA SER A 544 -43.88 -28.62 30.81
C SER A 544 -43.52 -30.12 30.85
N PHE A 545 -42.24 -30.42 30.53
CA PHE A 545 -41.72 -31.78 30.62
C PHE A 545 -41.77 -32.34 32.04
N VAL A 546 -41.38 -31.54 33.04
CA VAL A 546 -41.46 -31.95 34.46
C VAL A 546 -42.91 -32.20 34.90
N VAL A 547 -43.87 -31.33 34.50
CA VAL A 547 -45.30 -31.50 34.80
C VAL A 547 -45.81 -32.77 34.14
N ILE A 548 -45.55 -33.02 32.87
CA ILE A 548 -45.96 -34.24 32.16
C ILE A 548 -45.35 -35.47 32.81
N PHE A 549 -44.08 -35.42 33.22
CA PHE A 549 -43.41 -36.52 33.93
C PHE A 549 -44.06 -36.84 35.26
N PHE A 550 -44.43 -35.80 36.05
CA PHE A 550 -45.14 -36.00 37.30
C PHE A 550 -46.59 -36.53 37.08
N MET A 551 -47.29 -36.03 36.06
CA MET A 551 -48.61 -36.54 35.69
C MET A 551 -48.55 -38.02 35.25
N TYR A 552 -47.56 -38.40 34.45
CA TYR A 552 -47.30 -39.79 34.05
C TYR A 552 -47.02 -40.67 35.26
N LYS A 553 -46.15 -40.20 36.19
CA LYS A 553 -45.82 -40.94 37.42
C LYS A 553 -47.04 -41.09 38.33
N ARG A 554 -47.92 -40.08 38.42
CA ARG A 554 -49.15 -40.12 39.20
C ARG A 554 -50.16 -41.09 38.59
N ASN A 555 -50.34 -41.12 37.29
CA ASN A 555 -51.21 -42.10 36.61
C ASN A 555 -50.72 -43.53 36.84
N LYS A 556 -49.43 -43.79 36.76
CA LYS A 556 -48.85 -45.10 37.00
C LYS A 556 -48.95 -45.54 38.48
N TYR A 557 -49.05 -44.57 39.39
CA TYR A 557 -49.34 -44.88 40.84
C TYR A 557 -50.80 -45.19 41.06
N ASN A 558 -51.73 -44.47 40.36
CA ASN A 558 -53.18 -44.73 40.47
C ASN A 558 -53.60 -46.06 39.82
N GLU A 559 -52.91 -46.55 38.80
CA GLU A 559 -53.16 -47.91 38.23
C GLU A 559 -52.71 -49.03 39.16
N LYS A 560 -51.90 -48.79 40.19
CA LYS A 560 -51.49 -49.80 41.21
C LYS A 560 -52.37 -49.81 42.41
N VAL A 561 -53.39 -48.97 42.56
CA VAL A 561 -54.32 -48.88 43.68
C VAL A 561 -55.74 -49.14 43.15
N VAL A 562 -55.99 -50.34 42.58
CA VAL A 562 -57.33 -50.92 42.46
C VAL A 562 -57.42 -52.01 43.49
N PRO A 563 -58.32 -51.91 44.51
CA PRO A 563 -58.54 -53.02 45.50
C PRO A 563 -59.17 -54.20 44.79
N PRO A 564 -58.87 -55.44 45.19
CA PRO A 564 -59.55 -56.61 44.66
C PRO A 564 -61.01 -56.64 45.10
N ASN A 565 -61.93 -56.84 44.17
CA ASN A 565 -63.31 -57.16 44.41
C ASN A 565 -63.37 -58.59 45.00
N ASP A 566 -63.87 -58.70 46.25
CA ASP A 566 -64.41 -59.92 46.79
C ASP A 566 -65.68 -60.27 46.00
N ASP A 567 -65.70 -61.45 45.40
CA ASP A 567 -66.92 -62.25 45.35
C ASP A 567 -66.55 -63.71 45.07
N GLU A 568 -67.10 -64.52 45.95
CA GLU A 568 -67.04 -65.99 46.15
C GLU A 568 -67.48 -66.77 44.89
N ASN A 569 -66.92 -67.87 44.57
CA ASN A 569 -67.44 -69.20 44.91
C ASN A 569 -66.85 -70.35 44.07
N PHE A 570 -66.42 -71.32 44.78
CA PHE A 570 -66.64 -72.77 44.59
C PHE A 570 -66.00 -73.59 43.49
N ASN A 571 -65.22 -74.48 43.96
CA ASN A 571 -65.06 -75.90 43.60
C ASN A 571 -63.97 -76.33 42.61
N SER A 572 -63.10 -77.03 43.32
CA SER A 572 -62.67 -78.45 43.18
C SER A 572 -61.76 -78.85 42.02
N ASN A 573 -60.74 -79.46 42.57
CA ASN A 573 -60.05 -80.66 42.07
C ASN A 573 -58.93 -80.54 41.04
N LEU A 574 -57.85 -80.81 41.58
CA LEU A 574 -56.97 -82.00 41.41
C LEU A 574 -55.88 -81.93 40.31
N ILE A 575 -54.74 -82.16 40.83
CA ILE A 575 -53.71 -83.06 40.33
C ILE A 575 -52.54 -82.46 39.54
N ARG A 576 -51.44 -82.49 40.25
CA ARG A 576 -50.09 -83.03 39.93
C ARG A 576 -49.34 -82.51 38.70
N ASP A 577 -48.24 -82.08 39.07
CA ASP A 577 -46.88 -82.61 38.86
C ASP A 577 -46.06 -82.03 37.69
N THR A 578 -44.97 -81.63 38.13
CA THR A 578 -43.60 -81.91 37.81
C THR A 578 -42.81 -80.96 36.95
N LYS A 579 -41.77 -80.50 37.62
CA LYS A 579 -40.37 -80.40 37.15
C LYS A 579 -40.07 -79.66 35.88
N GLY A 580 -39.22 -78.71 36.03
CA GLY A 580 -37.84 -78.85 35.68
C GLY A 580 -37.21 -77.56 35.13
N SER A 581 -36.31 -77.02 35.86
CA SER A 581 -34.91 -76.83 35.59
C SER A 581 -34.54 -75.97 34.36
N ALA A 582 -33.90 -74.90 34.70
CA ALA A 582 -32.56 -74.50 34.25
C ALA A 582 -32.34 -74.16 32.73
N ILE A 583 -32.01 -73.02 32.35
CA ILE A 583 -30.65 -72.43 32.30
C ILE A 583 -30.81 -70.95 32.10
#